data_fac741c1f3c8bceb354fc1d93d8e9255
#
_entry.id   fac741c1f3c8bceb354fc1d93d8e9255
#
_cell.length_a   1.000
_cell.length_b   1.000
_cell.length_c   1.000
_cell.angle_alpha   90.00
_cell.angle_beta   90.00
_cell.angle_gamma   90.00
#
_symmetry.space_group_name_H-M   'P 1'
#
loop_
_entity.id
_entity.type
_entity.pdbx_description
1 polymer ?
#
loop_
_entity_poly.entity_id
_entity_poly.type
_entity_poly.pdbx_seq_one_letter_code
_entity_poly.pdbx_strand_id
1 'polypeptide(L)'
;MRIYLASYQSIMLNRGGPTYKLLHTKKALEEMGVDVKLFDMWDFNLKLTKDDLVHIFLANISTYSLASNLKLYGAKYVVNPIIFSNHPAWKIKLYQNLEKPLKKLFIRSISDYKITNIICNNAEKVLPNTTDEGNLLVSGMNVNKDKIQVIHNGVEKRFADADASLFQKKYGLKDFILYAGHLGPDRKNGKNIIKALQQIDHPSVIIADILHNEEGEWCRKEIEKSKNIKLIEWMNHDDPLFASAYAACHTFILPTKYETPGRAALEAGLAGANIVITPRGGTKEYFDDMAEYPNPNSIDSISKAIELSLNKKKNDKLKERILENYIWEVIAQQTADMYKQIIK
;
A
#
# COMPACT_ATOMS: atom_id res chain seq x y z
N MET A 1 -27.33 10.77 -0.28
CA MET A 1 -26.25 9.91 0.26
C MET A 1 -25.01 10.76 0.41
N ARG A 2 -24.55 10.97 1.64
CA ARG A 2 -23.27 11.63 1.90
C ARG A 2 -22.29 10.58 2.43
N ILE A 3 -21.09 10.61 1.93
CA ILE A 3 -20.00 9.72 2.37
C ILE A 3 -19.00 10.52 3.18
N TYR A 4 -18.66 10.07 4.37
CA TYR A 4 -17.65 10.65 5.21
C TYR A 4 -16.42 9.73 5.26
N LEU A 5 -15.27 10.18 4.78
CA LEU A 5 -14.02 9.43 4.86
C LEU A 5 -13.31 9.79 6.17
N ALA A 6 -13.00 8.78 6.96
CA ALA A 6 -12.43 8.92 8.29
C ALA A 6 -11.18 8.05 8.47
N SER A 7 -10.29 8.49 9.36
CA SER A 7 -9.12 7.72 9.79
C SER A 7 -8.64 8.22 11.15
N TYR A 8 -7.39 7.88 11.55
CA TYR A 8 -6.80 8.41 12.78
C TYR A 8 -6.42 9.89 12.65
N GLN A 9 -6.44 10.61 13.76
CA GLN A 9 -6.30 12.07 13.81
C GLN A 9 -5.02 12.61 13.16
N SER A 10 -3.90 11.91 13.33
CA SER A 10 -2.59 12.35 12.84
C SER A 10 -2.24 11.85 11.44
N ILE A 11 -3.22 11.36 10.66
CA ILE A 11 -2.98 10.76 9.33
C ILE A 11 -2.28 11.72 8.34
N MET A 12 -2.49 13.03 8.50
CA MET A 12 -1.87 14.05 7.63
C MET A 12 -0.45 14.44 8.07
N LEU A 13 -0.09 14.18 9.33
CA LEU A 13 1.25 14.48 9.87
C LEU A 13 2.27 13.42 9.43
N ASN A 14 1.84 12.17 9.35
CA ASN A 14 2.71 11.06 8.97
C ASN A 14 2.17 10.40 7.69
N ARG A 15 2.43 11.04 6.55
CA ARG A 15 1.89 10.65 5.25
C ARG A 15 2.45 9.30 4.80
N GLY A 16 1.57 8.32 4.60
CA GLY A 16 1.89 6.97 4.17
C GLY A 16 0.79 6.35 3.33
N GLY A 17 0.84 5.04 3.15
CA GLY A 17 -0.14 4.28 2.36
C GLY A 17 -1.60 4.59 2.69
N PRO A 18 -2.01 4.60 3.98
CA PRO A 18 -3.38 4.96 4.37
C PRO A 18 -3.80 6.37 3.96
N THR A 19 -2.90 7.36 4.12
CA THR A 19 -3.15 8.76 3.72
C THR A 19 -3.43 8.87 2.23
N TYR A 20 -2.57 8.26 1.42
CA TYR A 20 -2.73 8.27 -0.04
C TYR A 20 -4.00 7.56 -0.46
N LYS A 21 -4.31 6.38 0.12
CA LYS A 21 -5.55 5.67 -0.20
C LYS A 21 -6.78 6.52 0.10
N LEU A 22 -6.84 7.15 1.27
CA LEU A 22 -7.95 8.02 1.66
C LEU A 22 -8.10 9.20 0.68
N LEU A 23 -7.01 9.94 0.41
CA LEU A 23 -7.07 11.13 -0.43
C LEU A 23 -7.42 10.82 -1.89
N HIS A 24 -6.84 9.77 -2.47
CA HIS A 24 -7.14 9.37 -3.84
C HIS A 24 -8.55 8.76 -3.97
N THR A 25 -9.01 8.00 -2.96
CA THR A 25 -10.41 7.53 -2.93
C THR A 25 -11.36 8.72 -2.90
N LYS A 26 -11.07 9.74 -2.07
CA LYS A 26 -11.87 10.98 -2.03
C LYS A 26 -11.92 11.63 -3.41
N LYS A 27 -10.76 11.94 -3.98
CA LYS A 27 -10.64 12.61 -5.26
C LYS A 27 -11.41 11.87 -6.37
N ALA A 28 -11.17 10.57 -6.52
CA ALA A 28 -11.78 9.79 -7.58
C ALA A 28 -13.31 9.65 -7.43
N LEU A 29 -13.83 9.57 -6.20
CA LEU A 29 -15.26 9.57 -5.94
C LEU A 29 -15.91 10.95 -6.22
N GLU A 30 -15.23 12.05 -5.88
CA GLU A 30 -15.70 13.41 -6.20
C GLU A 30 -15.74 13.65 -7.72
N GLU A 31 -14.75 13.17 -8.46
CA GLU A 31 -14.73 13.23 -9.94
C GLU A 31 -15.88 12.45 -10.58
N MET A 32 -16.41 11.43 -9.89
CA MET A 32 -17.63 10.69 -10.28
C MET A 32 -18.94 11.37 -9.83
N GLY A 33 -18.87 12.53 -9.15
CA GLY A 33 -20.05 13.24 -8.64
C GLY A 33 -20.62 12.67 -7.34
N VAL A 34 -19.90 11.84 -6.60
CA VAL A 34 -20.32 11.36 -5.28
C VAL A 34 -20.07 12.45 -4.22
N ASP A 35 -21.07 12.75 -3.40
CA ASP A 35 -20.93 13.70 -2.28
C ASP A 35 -20.06 13.08 -1.17
N VAL A 36 -18.76 13.41 -1.19
CA VAL A 36 -17.75 12.87 -0.28
C VAL A 36 -17.11 13.98 0.54
N LYS A 37 -17.04 13.78 1.85
CA LYS A 37 -16.42 14.74 2.79
C LYS A 37 -15.40 14.03 3.67
N LEU A 38 -14.39 14.75 4.14
CA LEU A 38 -13.58 14.27 5.27
C LEU A 38 -14.42 14.35 6.54
N PHE A 39 -14.35 13.32 7.36
CA PHE A 39 -15.03 13.32 8.66
C PHE A 39 -14.31 14.29 9.60
N ASP A 40 -14.98 15.40 9.92
CA ASP A 40 -14.47 16.36 10.88
C ASP A 40 -15.06 16.05 12.26
N MET A 41 -14.23 15.52 13.15
CA MET A 41 -14.63 15.19 14.52
C MET A 41 -14.81 16.41 15.43
N TRP A 42 -14.45 17.61 14.96
CA TRP A 42 -14.61 18.87 15.66
C TRP A 42 -15.83 19.68 15.19
N ASP A 43 -16.51 19.22 14.13
CA ASP A 43 -17.76 19.81 13.67
C ASP A 43 -18.93 19.34 14.57
N PHE A 44 -19.24 20.16 15.59
CA PHE A 44 -20.39 19.90 16.49
C PHE A 44 -21.76 20.10 15.82
N ASN A 45 -21.82 20.59 14.60
CA ASN A 45 -23.03 20.62 13.78
C ASN A 45 -23.22 19.32 12.96
N LEU A 46 -22.22 18.46 12.95
CA LEU A 46 -22.28 17.19 12.24
C LEU A 46 -23.40 16.31 12.83
N LYS A 47 -24.40 16.06 12.02
CA LYS A 47 -25.48 15.10 12.32
C LYS A 47 -25.49 14.03 11.26
N LEU A 48 -25.08 12.83 11.63
CA LEU A 48 -25.19 11.67 10.78
C LEU A 48 -26.64 11.19 10.73
N THR A 49 -27.12 10.91 9.55
CA THR A 49 -28.46 10.36 9.29
C THR A 49 -28.35 8.89 8.85
N LYS A 50 -29.47 8.19 8.74
CA LYS A 50 -29.52 6.81 8.23
C LYS A 50 -29.05 6.67 6.77
N ASP A 51 -29.03 7.78 6.02
CA ASP A 51 -28.61 7.85 4.62
C ASP A 51 -27.14 8.25 4.45
N ASP A 52 -26.43 8.45 5.56
CA ASP A 52 -25.00 8.77 5.58
C ASP A 52 -24.19 7.49 5.86
N LEU A 53 -22.99 7.42 5.28
CA LEU A 53 -22.07 6.31 5.47
C LEU A 53 -20.68 6.85 5.83
N VAL A 54 -20.09 6.28 6.87
CA VAL A 54 -18.69 6.59 7.22
C VAL A 54 -17.78 5.48 6.66
N HIS A 55 -16.75 5.86 5.91
CA HIS A 55 -15.73 4.94 5.43
C HIS A 55 -14.43 5.15 6.21
N ILE A 56 -14.09 4.18 7.04
CA ILE A 56 -12.90 4.23 7.92
C ILE A 56 -11.71 3.61 7.21
N PHE A 57 -10.59 4.32 7.17
CA PHE A 57 -9.30 3.83 6.68
C PHE A 57 -8.40 3.51 7.87
N LEU A 58 -8.01 2.26 7.99
CA LEU A 58 -7.26 1.62 9.07
C LEU A 58 -8.15 1.05 10.17
N ALA A 59 -7.89 -0.21 10.58
CA ALA A 59 -8.60 -0.90 11.66
C ALA A 59 -7.64 -1.26 12.78
N ASN A 60 -7.30 -0.29 13.63
CA ASN A 60 -6.40 -0.47 14.78
C ASN A 60 -6.85 0.37 15.99
N ILE A 61 -6.01 0.45 17.01
CA ILE A 61 -6.31 1.21 18.24
C ILE A 61 -6.65 2.68 17.98
N SER A 62 -6.03 3.31 16.96
CA SER A 62 -6.23 4.73 16.67
C SER A 62 -7.62 5.06 16.10
N THR A 63 -8.31 4.07 15.49
CA THR A 63 -9.67 4.21 14.93
C THR A 63 -10.74 3.51 15.76
N TYR A 64 -10.33 2.82 16.83
CA TYR A 64 -11.24 2.03 17.66
C TYR A 64 -12.33 2.87 18.33
N SER A 65 -11.97 4.00 18.90
CA SER A 65 -12.93 4.91 19.56
C SER A 65 -13.97 5.42 18.55
N LEU A 66 -13.54 5.86 17.37
CA LEU A 66 -14.43 6.31 16.30
C LEU A 66 -15.42 5.20 15.90
N ALA A 67 -14.92 4.01 15.55
CA ALA A 67 -15.74 2.89 15.14
C ALA A 67 -16.75 2.46 16.23
N SER A 68 -16.32 2.49 17.51
CA SER A 68 -17.16 2.14 18.65
C SER A 68 -18.29 3.15 18.87
N ASN A 69 -18.00 4.46 18.74
CA ASN A 69 -19.01 5.50 18.86
C ASN A 69 -19.98 5.47 17.68
N LEU A 70 -19.52 5.29 16.44
CA LEU A 70 -20.42 5.13 15.28
C LEU A 70 -21.40 3.98 15.50
N LYS A 71 -20.93 2.84 16.02
CA LYS A 71 -21.79 1.70 16.35
C LYS A 71 -22.79 2.04 17.46
N LEU A 72 -22.36 2.72 18.51
CA LEU A 72 -23.21 3.13 19.64
C LEU A 72 -24.33 4.06 19.20
N TYR A 73 -24.04 5.00 18.31
CA TYR A 73 -25.00 5.94 17.74
C TYR A 73 -25.81 5.39 16.56
N GLY A 74 -25.64 4.10 16.20
CA GLY A 74 -26.38 3.47 15.12
C GLY A 74 -26.00 3.96 13.72
N ALA A 75 -24.85 4.64 13.57
CA ALA A 75 -24.35 5.10 12.29
C ALA A 75 -23.69 3.95 11.52
N LYS A 76 -24.02 3.86 10.23
CA LYS A 76 -23.43 2.83 9.33
C LYS A 76 -21.99 3.19 8.99
N TYR A 77 -21.10 2.20 8.96
CA TYR A 77 -19.76 2.40 8.45
C TYR A 77 -19.21 1.17 7.73
N VAL A 78 -18.27 1.43 6.82
CA VAL A 78 -17.41 0.43 6.18
C VAL A 78 -15.95 0.69 6.56
N VAL A 79 -15.09 -0.31 6.41
CA VAL A 79 -13.69 -0.17 6.82
C VAL A 79 -12.73 -0.81 5.82
N ASN A 80 -11.70 -0.06 5.41
CA ASN A 80 -10.47 -0.60 4.85
C ASN A 80 -9.53 -0.94 6.01
N PRO A 81 -9.28 -2.21 6.34
CA PRO A 81 -8.50 -2.57 7.52
C PRO A 81 -7.02 -2.25 7.41
N ILE A 82 -6.44 -2.39 6.24
CA ILE A 82 -5.01 -2.11 5.92
C ILE A 82 -4.10 -2.85 6.92
N ILE A 83 -4.27 -4.17 6.99
CA ILE A 83 -3.54 -4.99 7.95
C ILE A 83 -2.61 -5.97 7.24
N PHE A 84 -1.44 -6.15 7.85
CA PHE A 84 -0.50 -7.20 7.52
C PHE A 84 0.04 -7.83 8.80
N SER A 85 0.31 -9.13 8.77
CA SER A 85 0.97 -9.82 9.87
C SER A 85 2.00 -10.82 9.35
N ASN A 86 3.17 -10.84 9.98
CA ASN A 86 4.18 -11.89 9.76
C ASN A 86 3.80 -13.23 10.45
N HIS A 87 2.77 -13.21 11.30
CA HIS A 87 2.30 -14.42 11.98
C HIS A 87 1.25 -15.12 11.12
N PRO A 88 1.33 -16.44 10.97
CA PRO A 88 0.31 -17.21 10.27
C PRO A 88 -1.02 -17.14 11.01
N ALA A 89 -2.14 -17.24 10.29
CA ALA A 89 -3.49 -17.07 10.80
C ALA A 89 -3.79 -17.95 12.05
N TRP A 90 -3.27 -19.19 12.09
CA TRP A 90 -3.48 -20.08 13.22
C TRP A 90 -2.84 -19.56 14.54
N LYS A 91 -1.66 -18.93 14.44
CA LYS A 91 -1.01 -18.30 15.62
C LYS A 91 -1.82 -17.12 16.14
N ILE A 92 -2.33 -16.28 15.24
CA ILE A 92 -3.17 -15.13 15.59
C ILE A 92 -4.45 -15.62 16.28
N LYS A 93 -5.09 -16.64 15.73
CA LYS A 93 -6.29 -17.25 16.31
C LYS A 93 -6.03 -17.85 17.70
N LEU A 94 -4.91 -18.56 17.84
CA LEU A 94 -4.49 -19.11 19.14
C LEU A 94 -4.29 -17.99 20.17
N TYR A 95 -3.59 -16.92 19.79
CA TYR A 95 -3.35 -15.76 20.64
C TYR A 95 -4.66 -15.13 21.12
N GLN A 96 -5.61 -14.88 20.22
CA GLN A 96 -6.94 -14.33 20.57
C GLN A 96 -7.75 -15.26 21.50
N ASN A 97 -7.63 -16.57 21.34
CA ASN A 97 -8.30 -17.53 22.20
C ASN A 97 -7.71 -17.56 23.62
N LEU A 98 -6.40 -17.39 23.75
CA LEU A 98 -5.71 -17.31 25.04
C LEU A 98 -5.98 -15.96 25.76
N GLU A 99 -6.29 -14.90 25.06
CA GLU A 99 -6.68 -13.63 25.70
C GLU A 99 -7.93 -13.74 26.57
N LYS A 100 -8.89 -14.62 26.22
CA LYS A 100 -10.15 -14.77 26.97
C LYS A 100 -9.95 -15.20 28.43
N PRO A 101 -9.18 -16.27 28.76
CA PRO A 101 -8.94 -16.65 30.11
C PRO A 101 -7.97 -15.70 30.87
N LEU A 102 -6.98 -15.11 30.12
CA LEU A 102 -6.00 -14.21 30.72
C LEU A 102 -6.59 -12.85 31.14
N LYS A 103 -7.70 -12.41 30.54
CA LYS A 103 -8.45 -11.21 30.97
C LYS A 103 -8.96 -11.28 32.41
N LYS A 104 -9.13 -12.47 32.96
CA LYS A 104 -9.50 -12.66 34.38
C LYS A 104 -8.32 -12.40 35.32
N LEU A 105 -7.09 -12.53 34.81
CA LEU A 105 -5.84 -12.40 35.58
C LEU A 105 -5.11 -11.07 35.35
N PHE A 106 -5.18 -10.53 34.12
CA PHE A 106 -4.49 -9.31 33.74
C PHE A 106 -5.49 -8.26 33.24
N ILE A 107 -5.64 -7.22 34.00
CA ILE A 107 -6.58 -6.12 33.76
C ILE A 107 -6.25 -5.38 32.45
N ARG A 108 -7.24 -5.37 31.53
CA ARG A 108 -7.40 -4.40 30.43
C ARG A 108 -6.41 -4.38 29.23
N SER A 109 -5.64 -5.41 28.96
CA SER A 109 -4.91 -5.47 27.68
C SER A 109 -5.81 -6.07 26.59
N ILE A 110 -6.04 -5.31 25.52
CA ILE A 110 -6.72 -5.77 24.30
C ILE A 110 -5.68 -5.78 23.20
N SER A 111 -5.48 -6.93 22.53
CA SER A 111 -4.54 -6.99 21.41
C SER A 111 -5.06 -6.21 20.19
N ASP A 112 -4.13 -5.76 19.34
CA ASP A 112 -4.47 -5.13 18.07
C ASP A 112 -5.33 -6.04 17.17
N TYR A 113 -5.10 -7.34 17.19
CA TYR A 113 -5.92 -8.31 16.47
C TYR A 113 -7.37 -8.35 16.96
N LYS A 114 -7.58 -8.22 18.27
CA LYS A 114 -8.92 -8.17 18.85
C LYS A 114 -9.62 -6.85 18.54
N ILE A 115 -8.89 -5.74 18.54
CA ILE A 115 -9.38 -4.43 18.15
C ILE A 115 -9.83 -4.47 16.69
N THR A 116 -8.98 -4.97 15.79
CA THR A 116 -9.32 -5.14 14.37
C THR A 116 -10.57 -6.02 14.20
N ASN A 117 -10.65 -7.15 14.91
CA ASN A 117 -11.84 -8.00 14.90
C ASN A 117 -13.12 -7.22 15.27
N ILE A 118 -13.08 -6.41 16.35
CA ILE A 118 -14.24 -5.64 16.81
C ILE A 118 -14.66 -4.59 15.75
N ILE A 119 -13.69 -3.82 15.23
CA ILE A 119 -13.96 -2.81 14.21
C ILE A 119 -14.58 -3.46 12.98
N CYS A 120 -13.97 -4.53 12.47
CA CYS A 120 -14.41 -5.19 11.23
C CYS A 120 -15.78 -5.87 11.39
N ASN A 121 -16.06 -6.55 12.52
CA ASN A 121 -17.34 -7.21 12.71
C ASN A 121 -18.50 -6.24 12.98
N ASN A 122 -18.22 -5.03 13.45
CA ASN A 122 -19.23 -3.98 13.61
C ASN A 122 -19.50 -3.19 12.32
N ALA A 123 -18.62 -3.24 11.33
CA ALA A 123 -18.79 -2.59 10.02
C ALA A 123 -19.89 -3.28 9.19
N GLU A 124 -20.52 -2.56 8.28
CA GLU A 124 -21.43 -3.13 7.26
C GLU A 124 -20.67 -3.99 6.26
N LYS A 125 -19.54 -3.48 5.75
CA LYS A 125 -18.57 -4.18 4.89
C LYS A 125 -17.13 -3.91 5.32
N VAL A 126 -16.29 -4.89 5.06
CA VAL A 126 -14.84 -4.84 5.30
C VAL A 126 -14.13 -4.96 3.95
N LEU A 127 -13.28 -4.00 3.64
CA LEU A 127 -12.72 -3.78 2.31
C LEU A 127 -11.19 -4.01 2.33
N PRO A 128 -10.72 -5.27 2.43
CA PRO A 128 -9.28 -5.54 2.34
C PRO A 128 -8.74 -5.18 0.96
N ASN A 129 -7.42 -4.87 0.89
CA ASN A 129 -6.75 -4.52 -0.36
C ASN A 129 -6.39 -5.74 -1.23
N THR A 130 -6.43 -6.92 -0.63
CA THR A 130 -6.07 -8.18 -1.28
C THR A 130 -6.90 -9.34 -0.71
N THR A 131 -7.01 -10.40 -1.48
CA THR A 131 -7.61 -11.67 -1.03
C THR A 131 -6.86 -12.24 0.17
N ASP A 132 -5.52 -12.14 0.19
CA ASP A 132 -4.68 -12.60 1.31
C ASP A 132 -5.00 -11.83 2.61
N GLU A 133 -5.17 -10.52 2.53
CA GLU A 133 -5.60 -9.69 3.67
C GLU A 133 -6.99 -10.13 4.16
N GLY A 134 -7.94 -10.36 3.24
CA GLY A 134 -9.27 -10.86 3.54
C GLY A 134 -9.23 -12.23 4.23
N ASN A 135 -8.43 -13.15 3.73
CA ASN A 135 -8.24 -14.48 4.29
C ASN A 135 -7.64 -14.41 5.71
N LEU A 136 -6.67 -13.52 5.95
CA LEU A 136 -6.08 -13.29 7.27
C LEU A 136 -7.12 -12.78 8.27
N LEU A 137 -7.98 -11.85 7.87
CA LEU A 137 -9.06 -11.33 8.70
C LEU A 137 -10.06 -12.42 9.10
N VAL A 138 -10.48 -13.26 8.15
CA VAL A 138 -11.43 -14.36 8.39
C VAL A 138 -10.81 -15.45 9.25
N SER A 139 -9.70 -16.03 8.80
CA SER A 139 -9.11 -17.23 9.40
C SER A 139 -8.31 -16.93 10.68
N GLY A 140 -7.64 -15.77 10.73
CA GLY A 140 -6.82 -15.35 11.86
C GLY A 140 -7.55 -14.53 12.90
N MET A 141 -8.43 -13.61 12.48
CA MET A 141 -9.07 -12.65 13.37
C MET A 141 -10.56 -12.89 13.59
N ASN A 142 -11.13 -13.97 13.06
CA ASN A 142 -12.56 -14.31 13.17
C ASN A 142 -13.51 -13.19 12.69
N VAL A 143 -13.14 -12.50 11.61
CA VAL A 143 -14.03 -11.56 10.93
C VAL A 143 -15.06 -12.37 10.11
N ASN A 144 -16.33 -11.94 10.12
CA ASN A 144 -17.37 -12.61 9.36
C ASN A 144 -17.08 -12.52 7.85
N LYS A 145 -16.99 -13.67 7.18
CA LYS A 145 -16.68 -13.79 5.75
C LYS A 145 -17.69 -13.03 4.86
N ASP A 146 -18.96 -12.98 5.23
CA ASP A 146 -20.01 -12.32 4.45
C ASP A 146 -19.85 -10.80 4.39
N LYS A 147 -19.04 -10.23 5.27
CA LYS A 147 -18.70 -8.81 5.29
C LYS A 147 -17.52 -8.47 4.41
N ILE A 148 -16.70 -9.45 4.00
CA ILE A 148 -15.50 -9.24 3.21
C ILE A 148 -15.86 -8.96 1.75
N GLN A 149 -15.37 -7.84 1.25
CA GLN A 149 -15.37 -7.50 -0.16
C GLN A 149 -14.02 -6.88 -0.52
N VAL A 150 -13.23 -7.58 -1.31
CA VAL A 150 -11.91 -7.07 -1.72
C VAL A 150 -12.09 -5.84 -2.61
N ILE A 151 -11.49 -4.72 -2.21
CA ILE A 151 -11.37 -3.51 -3.03
C ILE A 151 -9.90 -3.11 -3.04
N HIS A 152 -9.27 -3.31 -4.18
CA HIS A 152 -7.86 -3.12 -4.39
C HIS A 152 -7.40 -1.66 -4.15
N ASN A 153 -6.10 -1.45 -4.09
CA ASN A 153 -5.52 -0.12 -4.16
C ASN A 153 -5.42 0.34 -5.61
N GLY A 154 -5.62 1.63 -5.81
CA GLY A 154 -5.47 2.26 -7.12
C GLY A 154 -4.11 2.91 -7.32
N VAL A 155 -3.81 3.21 -8.59
CA VAL A 155 -2.69 4.00 -9.07
C VAL A 155 -3.21 5.09 -10.00
N GLU A 156 -2.49 6.20 -10.10
CA GLU A 156 -2.87 7.31 -10.95
C GLU A 156 -2.57 7.02 -12.43
N LYS A 157 -3.56 7.20 -13.28
CA LYS A 157 -3.46 6.95 -14.73
C LYS A 157 -2.34 7.73 -15.42
N ARG A 158 -1.94 8.90 -14.87
CA ARG A 158 -0.87 9.74 -15.43
C ARG A 158 0.48 9.04 -15.64
N PHE A 159 0.74 7.94 -14.92
CA PHE A 159 1.96 7.16 -15.11
C PHE A 159 1.97 6.37 -16.43
N ALA A 160 0.79 6.09 -17.03
CA ALA A 160 0.69 5.41 -18.31
C ALA A 160 1.26 6.21 -19.47
N ASP A 161 1.20 7.55 -19.36
CA ASP A 161 1.59 8.49 -20.41
C ASP A 161 2.89 9.24 -20.05
N ALA A 162 3.67 8.71 -19.09
CA ALA A 162 4.90 9.35 -18.63
C ALA A 162 5.98 9.38 -19.72
N ASP A 163 6.54 10.57 -19.97
CA ASP A 163 7.60 10.78 -20.96
C ASP A 163 8.98 10.53 -20.35
N ALA A 164 9.66 9.48 -20.80
CA ALA A 164 11.01 9.12 -20.39
C ALA A 164 12.05 10.21 -20.68
N SER A 165 11.81 11.08 -21.65
CA SER A 165 12.77 12.07 -22.15
C SER A 165 13.16 13.11 -21.09
N LEU A 166 12.28 13.46 -20.16
CA LEU A 166 12.55 14.45 -19.11
C LEU A 166 13.67 13.99 -18.18
N PHE A 167 13.58 12.74 -17.73
CA PHE A 167 14.60 12.16 -16.86
C PHE A 167 15.92 11.95 -17.61
N GLN A 168 15.85 11.46 -18.84
CA GLN A 168 17.02 11.26 -19.71
C GLN A 168 17.78 12.57 -19.96
N LYS A 169 17.06 13.67 -20.29
CA LYS A 169 17.67 14.99 -20.49
C LYS A 169 18.34 15.52 -19.23
N LYS A 170 17.71 15.35 -18.08
CA LYS A 170 18.24 15.90 -16.81
C LYS A 170 19.43 15.12 -16.28
N TYR A 171 19.40 13.80 -16.37
CA TYR A 171 20.38 12.93 -15.70
C TYR A 171 21.29 12.15 -16.65
N GLY A 172 21.02 12.15 -17.95
CA GLY A 172 21.77 11.39 -18.96
C GLY A 172 21.61 9.87 -18.86
N LEU A 173 20.55 9.39 -18.18
CA LEU A 173 20.35 7.98 -17.89
C LEU A 173 19.10 7.44 -18.58
N LYS A 174 19.22 6.23 -19.14
CA LYS A 174 18.11 5.41 -19.68
C LYS A 174 18.38 3.95 -19.39
N ASP A 175 17.34 3.15 -19.43
CA ASP A 175 17.41 1.68 -19.28
C ASP A 175 18.14 1.22 -18.01
N PHE A 176 17.97 1.93 -16.91
CA PHE A 176 18.60 1.66 -15.60
C PHE A 176 17.68 0.84 -14.68
N ILE A 177 18.24 0.30 -13.60
CA ILE A 177 17.48 -0.29 -12.49
C ILE A 177 17.04 0.84 -11.56
N LEU A 178 15.75 0.90 -11.21
CA LEU A 178 15.21 1.93 -10.34
C LEU A 178 14.67 1.34 -9.03
N TYR A 179 15.05 1.95 -7.91
CA TYR A 179 14.34 1.87 -6.64
C TYR A 179 13.78 3.24 -6.28
N ALA A 180 12.51 3.32 -5.88
CA ALA A 180 11.91 4.54 -5.38
C ALA A 180 11.15 4.29 -4.07
N GLY A 181 11.51 5.02 -3.00
CA GLY A 181 10.88 4.87 -1.69
C GLY A 181 11.74 5.34 -0.53
N HIS A 182 11.38 4.90 0.70
CA HIS A 182 12.17 5.22 1.89
C HIS A 182 13.28 4.20 2.10
N LEU A 183 14.45 4.66 2.58
CA LEU A 183 15.53 3.83 3.11
C LEU A 183 15.69 4.10 4.60
N GLY A 184 16.03 3.05 5.38
CA GLY A 184 16.19 3.14 6.84
C GLY A 184 15.15 2.35 7.64
N PRO A 185 13.87 2.25 7.24
CA PRO A 185 12.97 1.31 7.90
C PRO A 185 13.34 -0.13 7.54
N ASP A 186 13.48 -1.00 8.55
CA ASP A 186 13.81 -2.43 8.38
C ASP A 186 12.90 -3.15 7.36
N ARG A 187 11.62 -2.78 7.32
CA ARG A 187 10.67 -3.31 6.34
C ARG A 187 11.08 -3.05 4.89
N LYS A 188 11.73 -1.92 4.63
CA LYS A 188 12.12 -1.52 3.27
C LYS A 188 13.33 -2.28 2.74
N ASN A 189 14.03 -3.02 3.62
CA ASN A 189 15.10 -3.96 3.24
C ASN A 189 16.29 -3.31 2.52
N GLY A 190 16.60 -2.06 2.87
CA GLY A 190 17.59 -1.24 2.18
C GLY A 190 18.96 -1.90 2.06
N LYS A 191 19.42 -2.56 3.13
CA LYS A 191 20.72 -3.26 3.15
C LYS A 191 20.82 -4.34 2.08
N ASN A 192 19.82 -5.21 1.92
CA ASN A 192 19.85 -6.27 0.93
C ASN A 192 19.69 -5.73 -0.49
N ILE A 193 18.88 -4.67 -0.67
CA ILE A 193 18.71 -4.00 -1.96
C ILE A 193 20.04 -3.44 -2.44
N ILE A 194 20.73 -2.65 -1.63
CA ILE A 194 22.01 -2.02 -2.00
C ILE A 194 23.06 -3.09 -2.30
N LYS A 195 23.21 -4.09 -1.43
CA LYS A 195 24.15 -5.19 -1.66
C LYS A 195 23.87 -5.98 -2.95
N ALA A 196 22.59 -6.19 -3.29
CA ALA A 196 22.21 -6.84 -4.54
C ALA A 196 22.56 -5.97 -5.76
N LEU A 197 22.28 -4.67 -5.71
CA LEU A 197 22.65 -3.73 -6.76
C LEU A 197 24.17 -3.62 -6.97
N GLN A 198 24.97 -3.72 -5.90
CA GLN A 198 26.43 -3.71 -5.98
C GLN A 198 27.00 -4.94 -6.72
N GLN A 199 26.26 -6.06 -6.80
CA GLN A 199 26.67 -7.27 -7.50
C GLN A 199 26.38 -7.23 -9.01
N ILE A 200 25.62 -6.24 -9.49
CA ILE A 200 25.12 -6.18 -10.87
C ILE A 200 25.87 -5.09 -11.64
N ASP A 201 26.49 -5.47 -12.75
CA ASP A 201 27.16 -4.53 -13.65
C ASP A 201 26.15 -3.84 -14.58
N HIS A 202 25.26 -3.01 -13.96
CA HIS A 202 24.26 -2.22 -14.68
C HIS A 202 23.96 -0.92 -13.93
N PRO A 203 23.75 0.22 -14.61
CA PRO A 203 23.41 1.47 -13.96
C PRO A 203 22.16 1.35 -13.09
N SER A 204 22.26 1.84 -11.88
CA SER A 204 21.16 1.81 -10.90
C SER A 204 20.88 3.21 -10.37
N VAL A 205 19.62 3.53 -10.17
CA VAL A 205 19.16 4.79 -9.58
C VAL A 205 18.34 4.49 -8.34
N ILE A 206 18.65 5.17 -7.26
CA ILE A 206 17.85 5.14 -6.03
C ILE A 206 17.27 6.54 -5.85
N ILE A 207 15.94 6.66 -5.91
CA ILE A 207 15.21 7.89 -5.54
C ILE A 207 14.63 7.64 -4.15
N ALA A 208 15.23 8.21 -3.12
CA ALA A 208 14.86 7.86 -1.75
C ALA A 208 14.86 9.03 -0.79
N ASP A 209 13.89 8.99 0.15
CA ASP A 209 13.98 9.66 1.42
C ASP A 209 14.69 8.71 2.40
N ILE A 210 15.88 9.12 2.84
CA ILE A 210 16.72 8.31 3.73
C ILE A 210 16.53 8.78 5.17
N LEU A 211 15.98 7.92 6.02
CA LEU A 211 15.77 8.26 7.43
C LEU A 211 17.09 8.45 8.18
N HIS A 212 17.09 9.41 9.10
CA HIS A 212 18.22 9.65 10.03
C HIS A 212 18.21 8.60 11.15
N ASN A 213 18.57 7.36 10.81
CA ASN A 213 18.77 6.25 11.74
C ASN A 213 19.98 5.42 11.30
N GLU A 214 20.40 4.47 12.12
CA GLU A 214 21.59 3.63 11.87
C GLU A 214 21.53 2.92 10.49
N GLU A 215 20.39 2.38 10.12
CA GLU A 215 20.22 1.71 8.83
C GLU A 215 20.26 2.69 7.65
N GLY A 216 19.63 3.85 7.77
CA GLY A 216 19.66 4.91 6.76
C GLY A 216 21.08 5.44 6.52
N GLU A 217 21.82 5.71 7.58
CA GLU A 217 23.21 6.15 7.50
C GLU A 217 24.13 5.08 6.87
N TRP A 218 23.88 3.81 7.19
CA TRP A 218 24.58 2.72 6.54
C TRP A 218 24.28 2.69 5.03
N CYS A 219 22.99 2.81 4.66
CA CYS A 219 22.57 2.84 3.25
C CYS A 219 23.25 3.99 2.49
N ARG A 220 23.27 5.20 3.06
CA ARG A 220 23.93 6.38 2.45
C ARG A 220 25.39 6.11 2.16
N LYS A 221 26.15 5.67 3.17
CA LYS A 221 27.58 5.36 3.05
C LYS A 221 27.87 4.28 2.00
N GLU A 222 27.05 3.25 1.90
CA GLU A 222 27.27 2.18 0.92
C GLU A 222 26.93 2.62 -0.50
N ILE A 223 25.90 3.45 -0.68
CA ILE A 223 25.59 4.04 -2.00
C ILE A 223 26.72 4.93 -2.47
N GLU A 224 27.29 5.80 -1.60
CA GLU A 224 28.40 6.68 -1.91
C GLU A 224 29.66 5.94 -2.39
N LYS A 225 29.89 4.73 -1.88
CA LYS A 225 31.03 3.86 -2.29
C LYS A 225 30.78 3.16 -3.64
N SER A 226 29.52 3.10 -4.08
CA SER A 226 29.13 2.31 -5.25
C SER A 226 29.31 3.11 -6.53
N LYS A 227 30.01 2.52 -7.51
CA LYS A 227 30.25 3.18 -8.81
C LYS A 227 29.05 3.15 -9.74
N ASN A 228 28.20 2.14 -9.59
CA ASN A 228 27.05 1.87 -10.45
C ASN A 228 25.71 2.35 -9.87
N ILE A 229 25.67 2.91 -8.64
CA ILE A 229 24.46 3.37 -7.98
C ILE A 229 24.47 4.89 -7.86
N LYS A 230 23.48 5.55 -8.47
CA LYS A 230 23.24 6.99 -8.32
C LYS A 230 22.13 7.24 -7.33
N LEU A 231 22.42 7.97 -6.26
CA LEU A 231 21.40 8.46 -5.33
C LEU A 231 20.82 9.77 -5.85
N ILE A 232 19.51 9.85 -5.88
CA ILE A 232 18.74 11.09 -6.04
C ILE A 232 17.92 11.23 -4.76
N GLU A 233 18.20 12.26 -3.98
CA GLU A 233 17.43 12.55 -2.79
C GLU A 233 16.00 12.89 -3.17
N TRP A 234 15.11 12.95 -2.19
CA TRP A 234 13.67 13.07 -2.34
C TRP A 234 13.22 13.85 -3.58
N MET A 235 12.33 13.24 -4.34
CA MET A 235 11.65 13.86 -5.47
C MET A 235 10.15 13.93 -5.18
N ASN A 236 9.53 15.08 -5.42
CA ASN A 236 8.09 15.20 -5.22
C ASN A 236 7.36 14.19 -6.14
N HIS A 237 6.46 13.41 -5.54
CA HIS A 237 5.69 12.39 -6.26
C HIS A 237 4.85 13.00 -7.42
N ASP A 238 4.38 14.24 -7.26
CA ASP A 238 3.58 14.94 -8.27
C ASP A 238 4.42 15.60 -9.38
N ASP A 239 5.75 15.63 -9.25
CA ASP A 239 6.64 16.15 -10.27
C ASP A 239 6.61 15.23 -11.52
N PRO A 240 6.37 15.74 -12.73
CA PRO A 240 6.46 14.96 -13.98
C PRO A 240 7.80 14.23 -14.15
N LEU A 241 8.87 14.75 -13.56
CA LEU A 241 10.19 14.13 -13.56
C LEU A 241 10.20 12.79 -12.79
N PHE A 242 9.38 12.66 -11.73
CA PHE A 242 9.24 11.41 -10.98
C PHE A 242 8.59 10.32 -11.83
N ALA A 243 7.50 10.64 -12.53
CA ALA A 243 6.87 9.73 -13.49
C ALA A 243 7.81 9.38 -14.66
N SER A 244 8.58 10.37 -15.12
CA SER A 244 9.60 10.19 -16.17
C SER A 244 10.69 9.21 -15.75
N ALA A 245 11.08 9.16 -14.46
CA ALA A 245 12.05 8.18 -13.96
C ALA A 245 11.54 6.74 -14.12
N TYR A 246 10.26 6.50 -13.84
CA TYR A 246 9.63 5.19 -14.04
C TYR A 246 9.59 4.80 -15.53
N ALA A 247 9.24 5.71 -16.41
CA ALA A 247 9.21 5.45 -17.86
C ALA A 247 10.61 5.21 -18.45
N ALA A 248 11.65 5.90 -17.91
CA ALA A 248 13.03 5.80 -18.37
C ALA A 248 13.76 4.56 -17.84
N CYS A 249 13.34 3.96 -16.72
CA CYS A 249 13.99 2.78 -16.18
C CYS A 249 13.62 1.53 -16.99
N HIS A 250 14.51 0.54 -17.00
CA HIS A 250 14.25 -0.79 -17.56
C HIS A 250 13.49 -1.65 -16.55
N THR A 251 14.02 -1.73 -15.35
CA THR A 251 13.51 -2.58 -14.26
C THR A 251 13.31 -1.75 -13.01
N PHE A 252 12.13 -1.82 -12.45
CA PHE A 252 11.83 -1.28 -11.12
C PHE A 252 11.91 -2.38 -10.07
N ILE A 253 12.58 -2.10 -8.95
CA ILE A 253 12.79 -3.09 -7.89
C ILE A 253 12.15 -2.66 -6.57
N LEU A 254 11.41 -3.57 -5.94
CA LEU A 254 10.81 -3.38 -4.62
C LEU A 254 10.85 -4.68 -3.77
N PRO A 255 12.03 -5.31 -3.57
CA PRO A 255 12.18 -6.53 -2.80
C PRO A 255 12.19 -6.25 -1.29
N THR A 256 11.19 -5.52 -0.82
CA THR A 256 10.94 -5.22 0.59
C THR A 256 10.54 -6.49 1.35
N LYS A 257 10.50 -6.46 2.67
CA LYS A 257 10.09 -7.64 3.46
C LYS A 257 8.64 -8.04 3.20
N TYR A 258 7.75 -7.08 2.89
CA TYR A 258 6.37 -7.29 2.43
C TYR A 258 5.79 -6.00 1.83
N GLU A 259 4.83 -6.13 0.92
CA GLU A 259 4.05 -5.02 0.35
C GLU A 259 2.56 -5.39 0.18
N THR A 260 1.68 -4.38 0.29
CA THR A 260 0.23 -4.50 0.09
C THR A 260 -0.31 -3.23 -0.57
N PRO A 261 -0.25 -3.07 -1.87
CA PRO A 261 0.21 -3.89 -3.00
C PRO A 261 1.65 -3.63 -3.45
N GLY A 262 2.30 -2.56 -2.97
CA GLY A 262 3.52 -2.00 -3.56
C GLY A 262 3.17 -0.95 -4.63
N ARG A 263 2.55 0.18 -4.20
CA ARG A 263 2.08 1.23 -5.10
C ARG A 263 3.14 1.71 -6.09
N ALA A 264 4.38 1.95 -5.63
CA ALA A 264 5.48 2.36 -6.50
C ALA A 264 5.76 1.36 -7.64
N ALA A 265 5.57 0.05 -7.39
CA ALA A 265 5.71 -0.97 -8.42
C ALA A 265 4.54 -0.95 -9.43
N LEU A 266 3.32 -0.62 -8.97
CA LEU A 266 2.19 -0.41 -9.88
C LEU A 266 2.40 0.82 -10.77
N GLU A 267 2.89 1.92 -10.19
CA GLU A 267 3.24 3.15 -10.91
C GLU A 267 4.30 2.87 -11.99
N ALA A 268 5.35 2.14 -11.62
CA ALA A 268 6.41 1.76 -12.55
C ALA A 268 5.93 0.79 -13.64
N GLY A 269 5.12 -0.22 -13.28
CA GLY A 269 4.52 -1.15 -14.24
C GLY A 269 3.58 -0.46 -15.22
N LEU A 270 2.81 0.52 -14.73
CA LEU A 270 1.95 1.36 -15.57
C LEU A 270 2.76 2.24 -16.54
N ALA A 271 3.95 2.70 -16.13
CA ALA A 271 4.91 3.41 -16.97
C ALA A 271 5.72 2.49 -17.90
N GLY A 272 5.47 1.17 -17.90
CA GLY A 272 6.09 0.19 -18.79
C GLY A 272 7.41 -0.41 -18.31
N ALA A 273 7.76 -0.28 -17.04
CA ALA A 273 8.93 -0.94 -16.46
C ALA A 273 8.68 -2.43 -16.18
N ASN A 274 9.69 -3.27 -16.33
CA ASN A 274 9.70 -4.61 -15.77
C ASN A 274 9.77 -4.55 -14.24
N ILE A 275 9.15 -5.49 -13.53
CA ILE A 275 8.99 -5.42 -12.07
C ILE A 275 9.71 -6.58 -11.37
N VAL A 276 10.46 -6.24 -10.32
CA VAL A 276 11.01 -7.17 -9.33
C VAL A 276 10.46 -6.79 -7.96
N ILE A 277 9.62 -7.64 -7.37
CA ILE A 277 8.90 -7.30 -6.14
C ILE A 277 8.85 -8.49 -5.18
N THR A 278 8.77 -8.21 -3.86
CA THR A 278 8.57 -9.27 -2.87
C THR A 278 7.30 -10.09 -3.15
N PRO A 279 7.31 -11.41 -2.97
CA PRO A 279 6.10 -12.24 -3.09
C PRO A 279 5.16 -12.13 -1.89
N ARG A 280 5.53 -11.37 -0.84
CA ARG A 280 4.81 -11.33 0.44
C ARG A 280 3.86 -10.14 0.51
N GLY A 281 2.65 -10.36 1.01
CA GLY A 281 1.67 -9.31 1.29
C GLY A 281 0.64 -9.10 0.18
N GLY A 282 0.43 -10.08 -0.69
CA GLY A 282 -0.62 -10.05 -1.73
C GLY A 282 -0.17 -9.45 -3.06
N THR A 283 1.11 -9.20 -3.25
CA THR A 283 1.66 -8.62 -4.49
C THR A 283 1.36 -9.48 -5.73
N LYS A 284 1.34 -10.81 -5.58
CA LYS A 284 1.02 -11.74 -6.68
C LYS A 284 -0.38 -11.54 -7.25
N GLU A 285 -1.32 -11.05 -6.45
CA GLU A 285 -2.68 -10.74 -6.91
C GLU A 285 -2.70 -9.59 -7.93
N TYR A 286 -1.79 -8.62 -7.77
CA TYR A 286 -1.67 -7.49 -8.69
C TYR A 286 -0.83 -7.80 -9.93
N PHE A 287 0.33 -8.45 -9.74
CA PHE A 287 1.35 -8.59 -10.77
C PHE A 287 1.35 -9.96 -11.46
N ASP A 288 0.67 -10.97 -10.87
CA ASP A 288 0.55 -12.33 -11.39
C ASP A 288 1.92 -12.92 -11.80
N ASP A 289 2.07 -13.43 -13.03
CA ASP A 289 3.32 -13.92 -13.63
C ASP A 289 4.15 -12.83 -14.34
N MET A 290 3.69 -11.57 -14.28
CA MET A 290 4.32 -10.42 -14.96
C MET A 290 5.42 -9.74 -14.15
N ALA A 291 5.79 -10.28 -12.99
CA ALA A 291 6.88 -9.79 -12.16
C ALA A 291 7.83 -10.91 -11.73
N GLU A 292 9.07 -10.55 -11.38
CA GLU A 292 10.01 -11.46 -10.71
C GLU A 292 9.84 -11.36 -9.19
N TYR A 293 9.84 -12.52 -8.51
CA TYR A 293 9.53 -12.63 -7.08
C TYR A 293 10.70 -13.22 -6.27
N PRO A 294 11.71 -12.42 -5.92
CA PRO A 294 12.83 -12.90 -5.15
C PRO A 294 12.46 -13.20 -3.69
N ASN A 295 13.25 -14.04 -3.03
CA ASN A 295 13.27 -14.11 -1.58
C ASN A 295 13.91 -12.82 -1.03
N PRO A 296 13.19 -11.94 -0.32
CA PRO A 296 13.74 -10.66 0.15
C PRO A 296 14.85 -10.82 1.21
N ASN A 297 15.00 -11.99 1.80
CA ASN A 297 16.04 -12.27 2.79
C ASN A 297 17.34 -12.80 2.16
N SER A 298 17.41 -12.98 0.83
CA SER A 298 18.59 -13.50 0.12
C SER A 298 19.04 -12.49 -0.94
N ILE A 299 20.25 -11.96 -0.76
CA ILE A 299 20.87 -11.03 -1.71
C ILE A 299 20.99 -11.69 -3.09
N ASP A 300 21.48 -12.93 -3.16
CA ASP A 300 21.64 -13.67 -4.42
C ASP A 300 20.30 -13.88 -5.13
N SER A 301 19.22 -14.14 -4.37
CA SER A 301 17.88 -14.26 -4.95
C SER A 301 17.40 -12.93 -5.55
N ILE A 302 17.71 -11.80 -4.89
CA ILE A 302 17.37 -10.47 -5.38
C ILE A 302 18.18 -10.16 -6.64
N SER A 303 19.51 -10.38 -6.61
CA SER A 303 20.39 -10.14 -7.76
C SER A 303 19.96 -10.97 -8.97
N LYS A 304 19.70 -12.26 -8.79
CA LYS A 304 19.24 -13.14 -9.86
C LYS A 304 17.89 -12.71 -10.46
N ALA A 305 16.94 -12.26 -9.62
CA ALA A 305 15.66 -11.76 -10.10
C ALA A 305 15.81 -10.48 -10.93
N ILE A 306 16.74 -9.58 -10.52
CA ILE A 306 17.04 -8.37 -11.28
C ILE A 306 17.67 -8.73 -12.64
N GLU A 307 18.64 -9.65 -12.70
CA GLU A 307 19.27 -10.12 -13.94
C GLU A 307 18.24 -10.75 -14.89
N LEU A 308 17.34 -11.60 -14.37
CA LEU A 308 16.23 -12.15 -15.15
C LEU A 308 15.34 -11.07 -15.73
N SER A 309 15.03 -10.05 -14.93
CA SER A 309 14.22 -8.92 -15.37
C SER A 309 14.90 -8.06 -16.43
N LEU A 310 16.22 -7.83 -16.32
CA LEU A 310 17.00 -7.09 -17.31
C LEU A 310 17.06 -7.80 -18.67
N ASN A 311 17.01 -9.12 -18.68
CA ASN A 311 17.00 -9.94 -19.91
C ASN A 311 15.61 -10.02 -20.56
N LYS A 312 14.55 -9.57 -19.90
CA LYS A 312 13.19 -9.55 -20.45
C LYS A 312 12.96 -8.29 -21.28
N LYS A 313 12.42 -8.44 -22.47
CA LYS A 313 11.91 -7.30 -23.23
C LYS A 313 10.70 -6.69 -22.52
N LYS A 314 10.65 -5.36 -22.50
CA LYS A 314 9.45 -4.65 -22.05
C LYS A 314 8.25 -4.99 -22.95
N ASN A 315 7.08 -5.08 -22.34
CA ASN A 315 5.81 -5.31 -23.04
C ASN A 315 4.67 -4.62 -22.27
N ASP A 316 3.53 -4.46 -22.93
CA ASP A 316 2.41 -3.70 -22.37
C ASP A 316 1.43 -4.55 -21.52
N LYS A 317 1.63 -5.85 -21.36
CA LYS A 317 0.69 -6.74 -20.65
C LYS A 317 0.40 -6.26 -19.21
N LEU A 318 1.44 -5.91 -18.46
CA LEU A 318 1.27 -5.40 -17.09
C LEU A 318 0.60 -4.02 -17.09
N LYS A 319 0.96 -3.14 -18.02
CA LYS A 319 0.32 -1.83 -18.20
C LYS A 319 -1.17 -1.97 -18.48
N GLU A 320 -1.55 -2.82 -19.43
CA GLU A 320 -2.95 -3.11 -19.77
C GLU A 320 -3.71 -3.64 -18.54
N ARG A 321 -3.17 -4.66 -17.85
CA ARG A 321 -3.77 -5.19 -16.62
C ARG A 321 -4.00 -4.12 -15.56
N ILE A 322 -3.04 -3.21 -15.36
CA ILE A 322 -3.15 -2.14 -14.37
C ILE A 322 -4.23 -1.13 -14.79
N LEU A 323 -4.28 -0.74 -16.07
CA LEU A 323 -5.30 0.15 -16.60
C LEU A 323 -6.71 -0.41 -16.45
N GLU A 324 -6.88 -1.70 -16.69
CA GLU A 324 -8.19 -2.36 -16.61
C GLU A 324 -8.68 -2.55 -15.17
N ASN A 325 -7.76 -2.76 -14.20
CA ASN A 325 -8.17 -3.25 -12.88
C ASN A 325 -7.76 -2.37 -11.70
N TYR A 326 -6.70 -1.54 -11.83
CA TYR A 326 -6.04 -0.93 -10.68
C TYR A 326 -5.82 0.58 -10.80
N ILE A 327 -6.45 1.29 -11.73
CA ILE A 327 -6.47 2.76 -11.72
C ILE A 327 -7.57 3.26 -10.76
N TRP A 328 -7.39 4.48 -10.21
CA TRP A 328 -8.31 5.01 -9.21
C TRP A 328 -9.75 5.14 -9.72
N GLU A 329 -9.97 5.38 -11.00
CA GLU A 329 -11.29 5.45 -11.62
C GLU A 329 -12.04 4.11 -11.50
N VAL A 330 -11.36 2.99 -11.75
CA VAL A 330 -11.95 1.64 -11.60
C VAL A 330 -12.22 1.34 -10.13
N ILE A 331 -11.28 1.65 -9.24
CA ILE A 331 -11.42 1.43 -7.80
C ILE A 331 -12.55 2.29 -7.20
N ALA A 332 -12.68 3.53 -7.64
CA ALA A 332 -13.76 4.41 -7.21
C ALA A 332 -15.13 3.90 -7.66
N GLN A 333 -15.26 3.37 -8.90
CA GLN A 333 -16.50 2.77 -9.38
C GLN A 333 -16.91 1.58 -8.51
N GLN A 334 -15.98 0.65 -8.23
CA GLN A 334 -16.25 -0.50 -7.34
C GLN A 334 -16.67 -0.05 -5.94
N THR A 335 -16.01 1.00 -5.42
CA THR A 335 -16.29 1.57 -4.10
C THR A 335 -17.69 2.23 -4.07
N ALA A 336 -18.03 3.01 -5.09
CA ALA A 336 -19.35 3.66 -5.19
C ALA A 336 -20.49 2.64 -5.32
N ASP A 337 -20.28 1.58 -6.07
CA ASP A 337 -21.29 0.52 -6.24
C ASP A 337 -21.50 -0.26 -4.94
N MET A 338 -20.45 -0.49 -4.16
CA MET A 338 -20.57 -1.06 -2.81
C MET A 338 -21.34 -0.13 -1.87
N TYR A 339 -21.10 1.19 -1.88
CA TYR A 339 -21.87 2.13 -1.06
C TYR A 339 -23.37 2.09 -1.38
N LYS A 340 -23.74 2.06 -2.67
CA LYS A 340 -25.14 1.95 -3.10
C LYS A 340 -25.83 0.69 -2.59
N GLN A 341 -25.11 -0.43 -2.41
CA GLN A 341 -25.66 -1.66 -1.86
C GLN A 341 -26.02 -1.57 -0.37
N ILE A 342 -25.28 -0.72 0.39
CA ILE A 342 -25.45 -0.58 1.85
C ILE A 342 -26.55 0.41 2.21
N ILE A 343 -26.76 1.42 1.38
CA ILE A 343 -27.65 2.56 1.68
C ILE A 343 -29.07 2.35 1.12
N LYS A 344 -29.29 1.23 0.48
CA LYS A 344 -30.65 0.84 -0.03
C LYS A 344 -31.69 0.80 1.06
#